data_885b6429ca9fc0ec49f8f8f096b49d19
#
_entry.id   885b6429ca9fc0ec49f8f8f096b49d19
#
_cell.length_a   1.000
_cell.length_b   1.000
_cell.length_c   1.000
_cell.angle_alpha   90.00
_cell.angle_beta   90.00
_cell.angle_gamma   90.00
#
_symmetry.space_group_name_H-M   'P 1'
#
loop_
_entity.id
_entity.type
_entity.pdbx_description
1 polymer ?
#
loop_
_entity_poly.entity_id
_entity_poly.type
_entity_poly.pdbx_seq_one_letter_code
_entity_poly.pdbx_strand_id
1 'polypeptide(L)'
;MKDPKTEKELTNPAGTPGWVQWGYRGLFNLGLGLSAPYYARRMARRGGWKDRLGQRFGRYDNSFIQRCHGQTNLWFHAVSVGEVLLSVPLVKRLGNKLPSVQWILSATTTTGMAQWHQQMPGPPATCFYPIDRRPWVRQSMEVIRPKAIILSEAEIWPNFLWEAFDRRIPVFLINARISEKSYLRYHRFRPIFAPLFGSLSGVGTQNDSDAQRLMALGCDSSKVFVTGNMKFDAALGSQSRPSTLDIPALLRAHDMHEKTLLLGSSTHAGEEAMLADLYLKLRKSHPQLRLIIAPRHFERGSQIATALRSKELSVACRSEWSDASEGSRKKPSDVLILDSTGELASLYPHVDLVFIGKSMLARGGQSPLEAASAGKPILMGPHMQNFRAITRTFLEKQAARQVGDVASLQTTLTELLDHPQERDRLGKAARDVVDANLGAVERTLEMLCQHPSIAEHLTP
;
A
#
# COMPACT_ATOMS: atom_id res chain seq x y z
N MET A 1 -38.71 18.59 -40.55
CA MET A 1 -38.13 19.41 -39.46
C MET A 1 -38.03 18.53 -38.24
N LYS A 2 -36.84 18.05 -37.91
CA LYS A 2 -36.61 17.28 -36.69
C LYS A 2 -36.39 18.24 -35.54
N ASP A 3 -37.11 18.02 -34.44
CA ASP A 3 -37.14 18.87 -33.26
C ASP A 3 -35.73 18.89 -32.59
N PRO A 4 -35.06 20.05 -32.44
CA PRO A 4 -33.74 20.14 -31.85
C PRO A 4 -33.68 19.86 -30.33
N LYS A 5 -34.82 19.59 -29.70
CA LYS A 5 -34.90 19.25 -28.29
C LYS A 5 -34.62 17.77 -28.00
N THR A 6 -34.71 16.87 -28.98
CA THR A 6 -34.51 15.42 -28.83
C THR A 6 -33.05 14.99 -28.91
N GLU A 7 -32.13 15.81 -29.41
CA GLU A 7 -30.70 15.47 -29.50
C GLU A 7 -29.90 15.80 -28.25
N LYS A 8 -30.44 16.59 -27.30
CA LYS A 8 -29.74 16.95 -26.06
C LYS A 8 -29.96 16.01 -24.88
N GLU A 9 -30.91 15.07 -24.97
CA GLU A 9 -31.15 14.07 -23.91
C GLU A 9 -30.35 12.77 -24.08
N LEU A 10 -29.57 12.65 -25.12
CA LEU A 10 -28.95 11.37 -25.55
C LEU A 10 -27.50 11.13 -25.13
N THR A 11 -26.90 11.89 -24.21
CA THR A 11 -25.50 11.59 -23.86
C THR A 11 -25.11 11.94 -22.42
N ASN A 12 -25.65 11.20 -21.47
CA ASN A 12 -24.98 11.03 -20.20
C ASN A 12 -24.87 9.51 -19.91
N PRO A 13 -23.81 8.82 -20.38
CA PRO A 13 -23.65 7.38 -20.20
C PRO A 13 -23.69 6.94 -18.74
N ALA A 14 -23.31 7.84 -17.81
CA ALA A 14 -23.40 7.59 -16.38
C ALA A 14 -24.80 7.79 -15.80
N GLY A 15 -25.79 8.24 -16.58
CA GLY A 15 -27.17 8.46 -16.11
C GLY A 15 -27.32 9.48 -14.97
N THR A 16 -26.27 10.27 -14.68
CA THR A 16 -26.32 11.30 -13.62
C THR A 16 -27.05 12.53 -14.13
N PRO A 17 -28.14 13.00 -13.48
CA PRO A 17 -28.88 14.20 -13.93
C PRO A 17 -27.96 15.42 -13.99
N GLY A 18 -28.18 16.27 -15.01
CA GLY A 18 -27.33 17.44 -15.24
C GLY A 18 -27.30 18.41 -14.05
N TRP A 19 -28.44 18.61 -13.36
CA TRP A 19 -28.48 19.46 -12.16
C TRP A 19 -27.64 18.95 -11.01
N VAL A 20 -27.51 17.61 -10.86
CA VAL A 20 -26.62 16.96 -9.86
C VAL A 20 -25.15 17.26 -10.18
N GLN A 21 -24.78 17.14 -11.47
CA GLN A 21 -23.42 17.48 -11.91
C GLN A 21 -23.10 18.96 -11.68
N TRP A 22 -24.05 19.87 -11.99
CA TRP A 22 -23.89 21.30 -11.75
C TRP A 22 -23.74 21.62 -10.26
N GLY A 23 -24.57 21.01 -9.40
CA GLY A 23 -24.50 21.16 -7.96
C GLY A 23 -23.15 20.70 -7.42
N TYR A 24 -22.70 19.51 -7.82
CA TYR A 24 -21.38 19.00 -7.41
C TYR A 24 -20.25 19.93 -7.85
N ARG A 25 -20.25 20.37 -9.12
CA ARG A 25 -19.22 21.26 -9.67
C ARG A 25 -19.16 22.60 -8.93
N GLY A 26 -20.32 23.17 -8.58
CA GLY A 26 -20.41 24.39 -7.80
C GLY A 26 -19.79 24.21 -6.41
N LEU A 27 -20.22 23.19 -5.67
CA LEU A 27 -19.70 22.86 -4.33
C LEU A 27 -18.21 22.51 -4.35
N PHE A 28 -17.77 21.73 -5.34
CA PHE A 28 -16.36 21.37 -5.49
C PHE A 28 -15.49 22.60 -5.75
N ASN A 29 -15.88 23.50 -6.67
CA ASN A 29 -15.13 24.71 -6.95
C ASN A 29 -15.06 25.65 -5.73
N LEU A 30 -16.16 25.80 -4.98
CA LEU A 30 -16.17 26.55 -3.72
C LEU A 30 -15.22 25.93 -2.68
N GLY A 31 -15.32 24.62 -2.46
CA GLY A 31 -14.47 23.88 -1.54
C GLY A 31 -13.00 23.95 -1.95
N LEU A 32 -12.70 23.84 -3.25
CA LEU A 32 -11.35 23.99 -3.78
C LEU A 32 -10.80 25.39 -3.51
N GLY A 33 -11.58 26.45 -3.78
CA GLY A 33 -11.18 27.83 -3.51
C GLY A 33 -10.88 28.08 -2.04
N LEU A 34 -11.76 27.63 -1.12
CA LEU A 34 -11.58 27.78 0.33
C LEU A 34 -10.39 26.97 0.88
N SER A 35 -10.13 25.78 0.32
CA SER A 35 -9.07 24.90 0.79
C SER A 35 -7.71 25.16 0.12
N ALA A 36 -7.68 25.89 -1.00
CA ALA A 36 -6.46 26.14 -1.78
C ALA A 36 -5.29 26.72 -0.96
N PRO A 37 -5.46 27.73 -0.08
CA PRO A 37 -4.38 28.26 0.72
C PRO A 37 -3.75 27.22 1.68
N TYR A 38 -4.60 26.38 2.29
CA TYR A 38 -4.15 25.30 3.16
C TYR A 38 -3.33 24.26 2.40
N TYR A 39 -3.82 23.81 1.25
CA TYR A 39 -3.11 22.81 0.43
C TYR A 39 -1.83 23.39 -0.19
N ALA A 40 -1.83 24.64 -0.63
CA ALA A 40 -0.62 25.32 -1.13
C ALA A 40 0.47 25.37 -0.06
N ARG A 41 0.11 25.77 1.19
CA ARG A 41 1.06 25.80 2.32
C ARG A 41 1.56 24.39 2.67
N ARG A 42 0.69 23.39 2.64
CA ARG A 42 1.06 21.99 2.90
C ARG A 42 1.99 21.43 1.84
N MET A 43 1.75 21.73 0.56
CA MET A 43 2.61 21.32 -0.55
C MET A 43 3.97 22.02 -0.46
N ALA A 44 4.01 23.32 -0.18
CA ALA A 44 5.24 24.07 -0.02
C ALA A 44 6.15 23.49 1.08
N ARG A 45 5.56 23.04 2.20
CA ARG A 45 6.29 22.42 3.31
C ARG A 45 6.90 21.05 2.98
N ARG A 46 6.33 20.32 2.00
CA ARG A 46 6.79 18.96 1.63
C ARG A 46 7.93 18.95 0.62
N GLY A 47 8.28 20.09 0.02
CA GLY A 47 9.29 20.19 -1.04
C GLY A 47 8.84 19.56 -2.37
N GLY A 48 9.56 19.84 -3.46
CA GLY A 48 9.32 19.23 -4.77
C GLY A 48 7.95 19.53 -5.43
N TRP A 49 7.11 20.37 -4.82
CA TRP A 49 5.75 20.64 -5.26
C TRP A 49 5.65 21.43 -6.57
N LYS A 50 6.71 22.17 -6.90
CA LYS A 50 6.80 22.97 -8.13
C LYS A 50 7.03 22.09 -9.36
N ASP A 51 7.66 20.92 -9.14
CA ASP A 51 7.93 20.00 -10.22
C ASP A 51 6.62 19.51 -10.84
N ARG A 52 6.50 19.70 -12.16
CA ARG A 52 5.33 19.31 -12.95
C ARG A 52 3.97 19.74 -12.36
N LEU A 53 3.94 20.82 -11.55
CA LEU A 53 2.70 21.32 -10.92
C LEU A 53 1.58 21.55 -11.96
N GLY A 54 1.94 22.02 -13.16
CA GLY A 54 1.02 22.24 -14.27
C GLY A 54 0.16 21.02 -14.61
N GLN A 55 0.70 19.81 -14.47
CA GLN A 55 0.00 18.56 -14.80
C GLN A 55 -1.25 18.35 -13.94
N ARG A 56 -1.24 18.80 -12.67
CA ARG A 56 -2.43 18.77 -11.78
C ARG A 56 -3.56 19.66 -12.28
N PHE A 57 -3.24 20.62 -13.12
CA PHE A 57 -4.16 21.55 -13.79
C PHE A 57 -4.36 21.20 -15.28
N GLY A 58 -4.03 19.95 -15.67
CA GLY A 58 -4.15 19.48 -17.04
C GLY A 58 -3.14 20.07 -18.04
N ARG A 59 -2.08 20.76 -17.56
CA ARG A 59 -1.06 21.39 -18.42
C ARG A 59 0.17 20.49 -18.48
N TYR A 60 0.46 19.99 -19.66
CA TYR A 60 1.57 19.05 -19.92
C TYR A 60 2.61 19.73 -20.81
N ASP A 61 3.87 19.30 -20.66
CA ASP A 61 4.96 19.72 -21.55
C ASP A 61 4.86 19.03 -22.92
N ASN A 62 5.51 19.61 -23.91
CA ASN A 62 5.48 19.08 -25.27
C ASN A 62 6.03 17.67 -25.38
N SER A 63 7.01 17.30 -24.57
CA SER A 63 7.62 15.97 -24.60
C SER A 63 6.62 14.90 -24.15
N PHE A 64 5.82 15.18 -23.11
CA PHE A 64 4.76 14.30 -22.67
C PHE A 64 3.63 14.21 -23.70
N ILE A 65 3.21 15.34 -24.29
CA ILE A 65 2.18 15.37 -25.33
C ILE A 65 2.60 14.54 -26.53
N GLN A 66 3.82 14.72 -27.02
CA GLN A 66 4.35 13.94 -28.16
C GLN A 66 4.42 12.45 -27.81
N ARG A 67 4.77 12.10 -26.58
CA ARG A 67 4.81 10.70 -26.13
C ARG A 67 3.43 10.05 -26.15
N CYS A 68 2.36 10.78 -25.79
CA CYS A 68 0.99 10.28 -25.81
C CYS A 68 0.40 10.21 -27.23
N HIS A 69 0.93 11.00 -28.15
CA HIS A 69 0.35 11.14 -29.48
C HIS A 69 0.62 9.91 -30.35
N GLY A 70 -0.41 9.42 -31.06
CA GLY A 70 -0.28 8.29 -31.99
C GLY A 70 -0.13 6.92 -31.32
N GLN A 71 -0.20 6.86 -29.99
CA GLN A 71 -0.07 5.62 -29.21
C GLN A 71 -1.42 5.11 -28.70
N THR A 72 -1.50 3.81 -28.47
CA THR A 72 -2.57 3.19 -27.68
C THR A 72 -2.26 3.35 -26.21
N ASN A 73 -2.85 4.34 -25.55
CA ASN A 73 -2.56 4.65 -24.16
C ASN A 73 -3.52 3.92 -23.21
N LEU A 74 -3.02 3.24 -22.20
CA LEU A 74 -3.77 2.81 -21.01
C LEU A 74 -3.35 3.64 -19.82
N TRP A 75 -4.31 4.22 -19.10
CA TRP A 75 -4.04 5.08 -17.95
C TRP A 75 -4.21 4.33 -16.64
N PHE A 76 -3.12 4.16 -15.91
CA PHE A 76 -3.12 3.56 -14.60
C PHE A 76 -2.91 4.62 -13.51
N HIS A 77 -3.78 4.65 -12.49
CA HIS A 77 -3.67 5.58 -11.38
C HIS A 77 -3.53 4.89 -10.03
N ALA A 78 -2.53 5.29 -9.26
CA ALA A 78 -2.31 4.93 -7.86
C ALA A 78 -1.91 6.16 -7.06
N VAL A 79 -2.58 6.44 -5.93
CA VAL A 79 -2.46 7.72 -5.21
C VAL A 79 -1.12 7.89 -4.52
N SER A 80 -0.67 6.86 -3.80
CA SER A 80 0.41 6.92 -2.82
C SER A 80 1.52 5.91 -3.11
N VAL A 81 2.65 6.05 -2.40
CA VAL A 81 3.76 5.08 -2.43
C VAL A 81 3.28 3.64 -2.24
N GLY A 82 2.42 3.41 -1.22
CA GLY A 82 1.92 2.06 -0.93
C GLY A 82 1.12 1.47 -2.08
N GLU A 83 0.22 2.25 -2.69
CA GLU A 83 -0.59 1.80 -3.82
C GLU A 83 0.25 1.59 -5.09
N VAL A 84 1.23 2.46 -5.34
CA VAL A 84 2.17 2.27 -6.45
C VAL A 84 2.93 0.95 -6.29
N LEU A 85 3.53 0.70 -5.13
CA LEU A 85 4.29 -0.53 -4.88
C LEU A 85 3.43 -1.79 -5.01
N LEU A 86 2.16 -1.72 -4.59
CA LEU A 86 1.20 -2.82 -4.77
C LEU A 86 0.84 -3.05 -6.24
N SER A 87 0.81 -1.99 -7.04
CA SER A 87 0.39 -2.03 -8.45
C SER A 87 1.52 -2.42 -9.40
N VAL A 88 2.78 -2.23 -9.02
CA VAL A 88 3.96 -2.53 -9.86
C VAL A 88 3.95 -3.96 -10.41
N PRO A 89 3.70 -5.03 -9.62
CA PRO A 89 3.66 -6.39 -10.16
C PRO A 89 2.58 -6.58 -11.23
N LEU A 90 1.40 -6.00 -11.03
CA LEU A 90 0.31 -6.06 -12.01
C LEU A 90 0.67 -5.31 -13.30
N VAL A 91 1.16 -4.07 -13.19
CA VAL A 91 1.53 -3.25 -14.35
C VAL A 91 2.66 -3.91 -15.16
N LYS A 92 3.65 -4.52 -14.50
CA LYS A 92 4.71 -5.28 -15.18
C LYS A 92 4.16 -6.48 -15.95
N ARG A 93 3.27 -7.27 -15.34
CA ARG A 93 2.64 -8.42 -16.00
C ARG A 93 1.75 -8.00 -17.16
N LEU A 94 0.95 -6.94 -16.97
CA LEU A 94 0.16 -6.35 -18.06
C LEU A 94 1.07 -5.84 -19.19
N GLY A 95 2.17 -5.15 -18.88
CA GLY A 95 3.13 -4.66 -19.86
C GLY A 95 3.73 -5.79 -20.71
N ASN A 96 4.02 -6.94 -20.11
CA ASN A 96 4.51 -8.11 -20.83
C ASN A 96 3.43 -8.71 -21.75
N LYS A 97 2.15 -8.70 -21.35
CA LYS A 97 1.03 -9.22 -22.16
C LYS A 97 0.57 -8.22 -23.23
N LEU A 98 0.86 -6.94 -23.06
CA LEU A 98 0.39 -5.83 -23.89
C LEU A 98 1.59 -4.98 -24.39
N PRO A 99 2.54 -5.53 -25.14
CA PRO A 99 3.77 -4.83 -25.52
C PRO A 99 3.54 -3.66 -26.48
N SER A 100 2.42 -3.66 -27.23
CA SER A 100 2.02 -2.59 -28.14
C SER A 100 1.35 -1.39 -27.45
N VAL A 101 1.08 -1.49 -26.13
CA VAL A 101 0.36 -0.48 -25.37
C VAL A 101 1.34 0.41 -24.61
N GLN A 102 1.10 1.72 -24.64
CA GLN A 102 1.80 2.65 -23.79
C GLN A 102 1.09 2.85 -22.45
N TRP A 103 1.81 2.62 -21.39
CA TRP A 103 1.32 2.86 -20.03
C TRP A 103 1.53 4.31 -19.61
N ILE A 104 0.45 5.00 -19.30
CA ILE A 104 0.46 6.30 -18.64
C ILE A 104 0.26 6.05 -17.15
N LEU A 105 1.32 6.22 -16.36
CA LEU A 105 1.32 5.93 -14.93
C LEU A 105 1.16 7.23 -14.15
N SER A 106 0.14 7.33 -13.32
CA SER A 106 -0.09 8.55 -12.56
C SER A 106 -0.11 8.32 -11.05
N ALA A 107 0.27 9.36 -10.32
CA ALA A 107 0.16 9.40 -8.87
C ALA A 107 -0.32 10.77 -8.40
N THR A 108 -0.88 10.82 -7.17
CA THR A 108 -1.26 12.09 -6.55
C THR A 108 -0.08 12.70 -5.76
N THR A 109 0.80 11.86 -5.18
CA THR A 109 1.92 12.30 -4.36
C THR A 109 3.23 12.31 -5.13
N THR A 110 4.15 13.25 -4.80
CA THR A 110 5.50 13.30 -5.37
C THR A 110 6.31 12.04 -5.07
N THR A 111 6.15 11.51 -3.86
CA THR A 111 6.81 10.25 -3.45
C THR A 111 6.25 9.04 -4.21
N GLY A 112 4.95 8.99 -4.49
CA GLY A 112 4.35 7.95 -5.34
C GLY A 112 4.86 8.03 -6.78
N MET A 113 5.00 9.25 -7.30
CA MET A 113 5.59 9.48 -8.63
C MET A 113 7.03 8.98 -8.71
N ALA A 114 7.85 9.27 -7.69
CA ALA A 114 9.23 8.77 -7.62
C ALA A 114 9.29 7.22 -7.63
N GLN A 115 8.32 6.55 -6.98
CA GLN A 115 8.24 5.10 -7.02
C GLN A 115 7.95 4.54 -8.41
N TRP A 116 7.06 5.16 -9.20
CA TRP A 116 6.86 4.75 -10.59
C TRP A 116 8.16 4.81 -11.38
N HIS A 117 8.95 5.90 -11.26
CA HIS A 117 10.24 6.04 -11.94
C HIS A 117 11.27 5.00 -11.48
N GLN A 118 11.29 4.67 -10.18
CA GLN A 118 12.25 3.72 -9.61
C GLN A 118 11.91 2.25 -9.95
N GLN A 119 10.64 1.91 -10.01
CA GLN A 119 10.21 0.51 -10.07
C GLN A 119 9.92 0.01 -11.50
N MET A 120 9.65 0.92 -12.44
CA MET A 120 9.35 0.53 -13.82
C MET A 120 10.61 0.54 -14.68
N PRO A 121 10.75 -0.44 -15.61
CA PRO A 121 11.88 -0.48 -16.53
C PRO A 121 11.80 0.67 -17.54
N GLY A 122 12.91 1.33 -17.81
CA GLY A 122 12.99 2.46 -18.73
C GLY A 122 12.32 3.74 -18.19
N PRO A 123 12.24 4.81 -18.99
CA PRO A 123 11.56 6.05 -18.60
C PRO A 123 10.06 5.91 -18.81
N PRO A 124 9.26 5.59 -17.76
CA PRO A 124 7.82 5.44 -17.92
C PRO A 124 7.16 6.78 -18.28
N ALA A 125 6.08 6.75 -19.05
CA ALA A 125 5.24 7.92 -19.28
C ALA A 125 4.43 8.19 -18.01
N THR A 126 4.88 9.16 -17.21
CA THR A 126 4.29 9.48 -15.91
C THR A 126 3.70 10.87 -15.85
N CYS A 127 2.60 11.03 -15.13
CA CYS A 127 1.99 12.32 -14.87
C CYS A 127 1.33 12.38 -13.50
N PHE A 128 1.15 13.61 -12.98
CA PHE A 128 0.27 13.79 -11.82
C PHE A 128 -1.19 13.65 -12.22
N TYR A 129 -1.96 13.03 -11.32
CA TYR A 129 -3.42 12.97 -11.48
C TYR A 129 -4.02 14.38 -11.43
N PRO A 130 -4.93 14.73 -12.34
CA PRO A 130 -5.53 16.05 -12.37
C PRO A 130 -6.43 16.26 -11.15
N ILE A 131 -6.45 17.48 -10.62
CA ILE A 131 -7.47 17.87 -9.63
C ILE A 131 -8.83 17.79 -10.29
N ASP A 132 -9.84 17.26 -9.57
CA ASP A 132 -11.16 16.91 -10.10
C ASP A 132 -12.02 18.13 -10.52
N ARG A 133 -11.42 19.07 -11.25
CA ARG A 133 -12.10 20.20 -11.87
C ARG A 133 -12.30 19.93 -13.35
N ARG A 134 -13.54 20.01 -13.83
CA ARG A 134 -13.91 19.61 -15.18
C ARG A 134 -12.96 20.10 -16.29
N PRO A 135 -12.58 21.41 -16.39
CA PRO A 135 -11.67 21.86 -17.46
C PRO A 135 -10.30 21.17 -17.43
N TRP A 136 -9.77 20.91 -16.24
CA TRP A 136 -8.46 20.28 -16.06
C TRP A 136 -8.48 18.80 -16.38
N VAL A 137 -9.53 18.11 -15.93
CA VAL A 137 -9.77 16.71 -16.27
C VAL A 137 -9.95 16.54 -17.76
N ARG A 138 -10.80 17.40 -18.38
CA ARG A 138 -11.04 17.39 -19.82
C ARG A 138 -9.75 17.55 -20.62
N GLN A 139 -8.92 18.51 -20.26
CA GLN A 139 -7.63 18.73 -20.91
C GLN A 139 -6.69 17.52 -20.75
N SER A 140 -6.68 16.87 -19.58
CA SER A 140 -5.92 15.64 -19.37
C SER A 140 -6.41 14.51 -20.27
N MET A 141 -7.72 14.31 -20.41
CA MET A 141 -8.31 13.30 -21.30
C MET A 141 -8.01 13.60 -22.78
N GLU A 142 -7.96 14.88 -23.19
CA GLU A 142 -7.65 15.31 -24.56
C GLU A 142 -6.17 15.06 -24.91
N VAL A 143 -5.26 15.21 -23.97
CA VAL A 143 -3.82 14.96 -24.16
C VAL A 143 -3.52 13.48 -24.12
N ILE A 144 -4.00 12.77 -23.10
CA ILE A 144 -3.65 11.34 -22.87
C ILE A 144 -4.42 10.43 -23.81
N ARG A 145 -5.70 10.74 -24.13
CA ARG A 145 -6.58 9.92 -24.99
C ARG A 145 -6.59 8.44 -24.61
N PRO A 146 -6.86 8.11 -23.34
CA PRO A 146 -6.75 6.73 -22.88
C PRO A 146 -7.82 5.84 -23.51
N LYS A 147 -7.45 4.62 -23.92
CA LYS A 147 -8.37 3.56 -24.36
C LYS A 147 -9.07 2.87 -23.22
N ALA A 148 -8.40 2.80 -22.05
CA ALA A 148 -9.00 2.37 -20.80
C ALA A 148 -8.29 3.05 -19.63
N ILE A 149 -8.97 3.12 -18.47
CA ILE A 149 -8.49 3.71 -17.24
C ILE A 149 -8.57 2.66 -16.14
N ILE A 150 -7.49 2.49 -15.38
CA ILE A 150 -7.42 1.57 -14.24
C ILE A 150 -7.12 2.40 -12.99
N LEU A 151 -8.05 2.38 -12.02
CA LEU A 151 -7.95 3.10 -10.75
C LEU A 151 -7.67 2.10 -9.61
N SER A 152 -6.68 2.39 -8.79
CA SER A 152 -6.37 1.57 -7.62
C SER A 152 -7.17 2.04 -6.39
N GLU A 153 -7.67 1.10 -5.60
CA GLU A 153 -8.44 1.28 -4.36
C GLU A 153 -9.78 2.03 -4.57
N ALA A 154 -10.00 3.19 -3.93
CA ALA A 154 -11.31 3.87 -3.92
C ALA A 154 -11.25 5.29 -4.50
N GLU A 155 -10.59 5.47 -5.63
CA GLU A 155 -10.39 6.77 -6.29
C GLU A 155 -11.59 7.18 -7.16
N ILE A 156 -12.71 7.47 -6.49
CA ILE A 156 -13.98 7.85 -7.13
C ILE A 156 -14.09 9.39 -7.17
N TRP A 157 -13.62 9.97 -8.25
CA TRP A 157 -13.65 11.42 -8.51
C TRP A 157 -14.71 11.74 -9.55
N PRO A 158 -15.84 12.39 -9.20
CA PRO A 158 -16.99 12.51 -10.07
C PRO A 158 -16.74 13.19 -11.42
N ASN A 159 -16.04 14.34 -11.47
CA ASN A 159 -15.77 14.98 -12.76
C ASN A 159 -14.87 14.13 -13.67
N PHE A 160 -13.89 13.43 -13.07
CA PHE A 160 -13.00 12.53 -13.80
C PHE A 160 -13.79 11.36 -14.42
N LEU A 161 -14.64 10.74 -13.63
CA LEU A 161 -15.46 9.62 -14.08
C LEU A 161 -16.52 10.07 -15.13
N TRP A 162 -17.21 11.19 -14.90
CA TRP A 162 -18.14 11.71 -15.91
C TRP A 162 -17.44 12.00 -17.24
N GLU A 163 -16.28 12.64 -17.24
CA GLU A 163 -15.53 12.94 -18.45
C GLU A 163 -15.04 11.66 -19.16
N ALA A 164 -14.65 10.61 -18.40
CA ALA A 164 -14.31 9.32 -18.98
C ALA A 164 -15.52 8.63 -19.60
N PHE A 165 -16.66 8.60 -18.90
CA PHE A 165 -17.88 7.97 -19.39
C PHE A 165 -18.51 8.73 -20.56
N ASP A 166 -18.50 10.06 -20.55
CA ASP A 166 -18.96 10.90 -21.68
C ASP A 166 -18.16 10.59 -22.96
N ARG A 167 -16.89 10.18 -22.80
CA ARG A 167 -16.00 9.74 -23.91
C ARG A 167 -16.08 8.24 -24.20
N ARG A 168 -16.93 7.48 -23.48
CA ARG A 168 -17.08 6.03 -23.57
C ARG A 168 -15.75 5.29 -23.27
N ILE A 169 -14.91 5.84 -22.40
CA ILE A 169 -13.67 5.21 -21.98
C ILE A 169 -14.00 4.23 -20.84
N PRO A 170 -13.68 2.94 -21.00
CA PRO A 170 -13.84 1.94 -19.94
C PRO A 170 -13.00 2.29 -18.71
N VAL A 171 -13.64 2.21 -17.53
CA VAL A 171 -12.97 2.47 -16.26
C VAL A 171 -13.06 1.25 -15.36
N PHE A 172 -11.91 0.80 -14.88
CA PHE A 172 -11.76 -0.33 -13.97
C PHE A 172 -11.34 0.15 -12.60
N LEU A 173 -11.92 -0.44 -11.56
CA LEU A 173 -11.51 -0.25 -10.18
C LEU A 173 -10.88 -1.54 -9.67
N ILE A 174 -9.63 -1.49 -9.25
CA ILE A 174 -8.90 -2.67 -8.78
C ILE A 174 -8.48 -2.55 -7.32
N ASN A 175 -8.29 -3.70 -6.66
CA ASN A 175 -7.98 -3.76 -5.23
C ASN A 175 -8.96 -2.93 -4.41
N ALA A 176 -10.22 -2.88 -4.85
CA ALA A 176 -11.26 -1.99 -4.34
C ALA A 176 -11.61 -2.31 -2.90
N ARG A 177 -11.65 -1.27 -2.08
CA ARG A 177 -11.99 -1.35 -0.67
C ARG A 177 -12.91 -0.19 -0.28
N ILE A 178 -14.03 -0.50 0.32
CA ILE A 178 -14.97 0.50 0.83
C ILE A 178 -15.17 0.33 2.33
N SER A 179 -14.61 1.27 3.11
CA SER A 179 -14.86 1.28 4.55
C SER A 179 -16.35 1.56 4.83
N GLU A 180 -16.84 1.09 5.98
CA GLU A 180 -18.22 1.36 6.41
C GLU A 180 -18.55 2.86 6.42
N LYS A 181 -17.63 3.68 6.92
CA LYS A 181 -17.76 5.14 6.90
C LYS A 181 -17.88 5.71 5.48
N SER A 182 -17.09 5.17 4.54
CA SER A 182 -17.15 5.60 3.13
C SER A 182 -18.43 5.12 2.47
N TYR A 183 -18.86 3.88 2.77
CA TYR A 183 -20.13 3.32 2.29
C TYR A 183 -21.32 4.22 2.69
N LEU A 184 -21.44 4.57 3.97
CA LEU A 184 -22.52 5.44 4.46
C LEU A 184 -22.50 6.83 3.79
N ARG A 185 -21.31 7.38 3.57
CA ARG A 185 -21.15 8.66 2.87
C ARG A 185 -21.57 8.56 1.42
N TYR A 186 -21.15 7.57 0.65
CA TYR A 186 -21.55 7.37 -0.75
C TYR A 186 -23.03 7.06 -0.86
N HIS A 187 -23.57 6.27 0.06
CA HIS A 187 -24.99 5.97 0.10
C HIS A 187 -25.85 7.23 0.36
N ARG A 188 -25.40 8.13 1.27
CA ARG A 188 -26.07 9.41 1.53
C ARG A 188 -26.13 10.31 0.27
N PHE A 189 -25.12 10.26 -0.57
CA PHE A 189 -25.03 11.02 -1.81
C PHE A 189 -25.27 10.13 -3.04
N ARG A 190 -26.16 9.16 -2.90
CA ARG A 190 -26.49 8.18 -3.95
C ARG A 190 -26.82 8.78 -5.33
N PRO A 191 -27.53 9.93 -5.47
CA PRO A 191 -27.80 10.53 -6.78
C PRO A 191 -26.53 10.89 -7.58
N ILE A 192 -25.42 11.14 -6.88
CA ILE A 192 -24.12 11.42 -7.51
C ILE A 192 -23.37 10.12 -7.79
N PHE A 193 -23.30 9.24 -6.77
CA PHE A 193 -22.34 8.14 -6.78
C PHE A 193 -22.90 6.84 -7.39
N ALA A 194 -24.19 6.53 -7.26
CA ALA A 194 -24.73 5.29 -7.80
C ALA A 194 -24.60 5.20 -9.35
N PRO A 195 -24.89 6.26 -10.13
CA PRO A 195 -24.64 6.22 -11.55
C PRO A 195 -23.15 6.04 -11.92
N LEU A 196 -22.24 6.61 -11.12
CA LEU A 196 -20.81 6.46 -11.33
C LEU A 196 -20.34 5.01 -11.08
N PHE A 197 -20.79 4.42 -9.97
CA PHE A 197 -20.50 3.02 -9.68
C PHE A 197 -21.10 2.07 -10.71
N GLY A 198 -22.34 2.32 -11.17
CA GLY A 198 -23.00 1.52 -12.19
C GLY A 198 -22.34 1.58 -13.58
N SER A 199 -21.59 2.64 -13.85
CA SER A 199 -20.90 2.85 -15.14
C SER A 199 -19.49 2.24 -15.18
N LEU A 200 -18.97 1.69 -14.07
CA LEU A 200 -17.69 1.00 -14.07
C LEU A 200 -17.74 -0.23 -14.98
N SER A 201 -16.63 -0.47 -15.68
CA SER A 201 -16.49 -1.58 -16.65
C SER A 201 -16.06 -2.88 -16.00
N GLY A 202 -15.39 -2.81 -14.83
CA GLY A 202 -15.00 -3.95 -14.04
C GLY A 202 -14.50 -3.49 -12.66
N VAL A 203 -14.79 -4.28 -11.62
CA VAL A 203 -14.45 -3.96 -10.23
C VAL A 203 -13.86 -5.20 -9.55
N GLY A 204 -12.56 -5.17 -9.25
CA GLY A 204 -11.86 -6.19 -8.47
C GLY A 204 -11.81 -5.79 -7.00
N THR A 205 -12.51 -6.52 -6.13
CA THR A 205 -12.63 -6.22 -4.70
C THR A 205 -11.68 -7.06 -3.85
N GLN A 206 -11.32 -6.53 -2.66
CA GLN A 206 -10.43 -7.24 -1.74
C GLN A 206 -11.11 -8.44 -1.05
N ASN A 207 -12.43 -8.40 -0.86
CA ASN A 207 -13.22 -9.44 -0.20
C ASN A 207 -14.71 -9.31 -0.53
N ASP A 208 -15.52 -10.30 -0.13
CA ASP A 208 -16.97 -10.34 -0.34
C ASP A 208 -17.72 -9.17 0.29
N SER A 209 -17.29 -8.69 1.47
CA SER A 209 -17.93 -7.55 2.13
C SER A 209 -17.76 -6.26 1.33
N ASP A 210 -16.59 -6.04 0.71
CA ASP A 210 -16.37 -4.91 -0.19
C ASP A 210 -17.18 -5.06 -1.49
N ALA A 211 -17.30 -6.27 -2.03
CA ALA A 211 -18.14 -6.59 -3.18
C ALA A 211 -19.61 -6.24 -2.91
N GLN A 212 -20.17 -6.75 -1.80
CA GLN A 212 -21.55 -6.47 -1.41
C GLN A 212 -21.81 -4.96 -1.24
N ARG A 213 -20.88 -4.21 -0.62
CA ARG A 213 -21.02 -2.77 -0.46
C ARG A 213 -21.00 -2.04 -1.80
N LEU A 214 -20.13 -2.42 -2.73
CA LEU A 214 -20.04 -1.81 -4.06
C LEU A 214 -21.28 -2.10 -4.91
N MET A 215 -21.79 -3.32 -4.87
CA MET A 215 -23.07 -3.67 -5.49
C MET A 215 -24.25 -2.87 -4.90
N ALA A 216 -24.30 -2.72 -3.57
CA ALA A 216 -25.29 -1.89 -2.90
C ALA A 216 -25.18 -0.39 -3.26
N LEU A 217 -23.98 0.08 -3.61
CA LEU A 217 -23.74 1.45 -4.11
C LEU A 217 -24.09 1.63 -5.58
N GLY A 218 -24.39 0.56 -6.33
CA GLY A 218 -24.86 0.63 -7.71
C GLY A 218 -23.97 -0.06 -8.75
N CYS A 219 -22.87 -0.72 -8.35
CA CYS A 219 -22.10 -1.54 -9.29
C CYS A 219 -22.94 -2.70 -9.82
N ASP A 220 -22.83 -2.96 -11.10
CA ASP A 220 -23.42 -4.13 -11.74
C ASP A 220 -22.76 -5.41 -11.20
N SER A 221 -23.56 -6.34 -10.65
CA SER A 221 -23.08 -7.57 -10.05
C SER A 221 -22.27 -8.45 -11.02
N SER A 222 -22.59 -8.39 -12.33
CA SER A 222 -21.85 -9.13 -13.36
C SER A 222 -20.44 -8.60 -13.61
N LYS A 223 -20.14 -7.40 -13.12
CA LYS A 223 -18.85 -6.71 -13.28
C LYS A 223 -18.04 -6.64 -11.99
N VAL A 224 -18.54 -7.20 -10.88
CA VAL A 224 -17.87 -7.22 -9.58
C VAL A 224 -17.24 -8.58 -9.34
N PHE A 225 -15.94 -8.62 -9.15
CA PHE A 225 -15.14 -9.81 -8.94
C PHE A 225 -14.39 -9.72 -7.60
N VAL A 226 -14.41 -10.77 -6.81
CA VAL A 226 -13.57 -10.86 -5.60
C VAL A 226 -12.18 -11.34 -6.03
N THR A 227 -11.31 -10.38 -6.35
CA THR A 227 -9.95 -10.67 -6.80
C THR A 227 -8.98 -10.88 -5.64
N GLY A 228 -9.33 -10.45 -4.42
CA GLY A 228 -8.48 -10.54 -3.25
C GLY A 228 -7.62 -9.28 -3.03
N ASN A 229 -6.84 -9.29 -1.95
CA ASN A 229 -6.03 -8.14 -1.57
C ASN A 229 -4.58 -8.29 -2.03
N MET A 230 -4.17 -7.45 -2.97
CA MET A 230 -2.82 -7.47 -3.57
C MET A 230 -1.68 -7.25 -2.57
N LYS A 231 -1.98 -6.85 -1.32
CA LYS A 231 -0.98 -6.73 -0.24
C LYS A 231 -0.35 -8.07 0.13
N PHE A 232 -1.09 -9.17 0.00
CA PHE A 232 -0.55 -10.51 0.27
C PHE A 232 0.50 -10.91 -0.78
N ASP A 233 0.21 -10.71 -2.06
CA ASP A 233 1.18 -10.97 -3.14
C ASP A 233 2.44 -10.09 -3.02
N ALA A 234 2.26 -8.81 -2.65
CA ALA A 234 3.37 -7.88 -2.47
C ALA A 234 4.29 -8.29 -1.30
N ALA A 235 3.72 -8.82 -0.21
CA ALA A 235 4.49 -9.28 0.95
C ALA A 235 5.39 -10.48 0.59
N LEU A 236 4.87 -11.43 -0.20
CA LEU A 236 5.68 -12.56 -0.68
C LEU A 236 6.79 -12.09 -1.64
N GLY A 237 6.47 -11.16 -2.54
CA GLY A 237 7.43 -10.58 -3.48
C GLY A 237 8.57 -9.80 -2.80
N SER A 238 8.36 -9.27 -1.61
CA SER A 238 9.40 -8.55 -0.86
C SER A 238 10.47 -9.50 -0.33
N GLN A 239 10.11 -10.72 0.05
CA GLN A 239 11.05 -11.76 0.51
C GLN A 239 11.94 -12.30 -0.61
N SER A 240 11.44 -12.29 -1.85
CA SER A 240 12.18 -12.81 -3.02
C SER A 240 13.18 -11.79 -3.57
N ARG A 241 13.28 -10.59 -3.00
CA ARG A 241 14.28 -9.59 -3.43
C ARG A 241 15.66 -9.99 -2.89
N PRO A 242 16.69 -10.06 -3.75
CA PRO A 242 18.04 -10.33 -3.27
C PRO A 242 18.44 -9.23 -2.28
N SER A 243 18.85 -9.66 -1.09
CA SER A 243 19.50 -8.78 -0.13
C SER A 243 20.99 -8.76 -0.43
N THR A 244 21.59 -7.58 -0.38
CA THR A 244 23.04 -7.44 -0.41
C THR A 244 23.67 -7.73 0.96
N LEU A 245 22.85 -7.85 2.01
CA LEU A 245 23.29 -8.09 3.38
C LEU A 245 23.28 -9.59 3.69
N ASP A 246 24.42 -10.11 4.11
CA ASP A 246 24.54 -11.45 4.72
C ASP A 246 24.03 -11.38 6.18
N ILE A 247 22.73 -11.63 6.37
CA ILE A 247 22.11 -11.65 7.71
C ILE A 247 22.77 -12.70 8.63
N PRO A 248 23.02 -13.94 8.21
CA PRO A 248 23.75 -14.90 9.03
C PRO A 248 25.11 -14.40 9.49
N ALA A 249 25.90 -13.76 8.64
CA ALA A 249 27.19 -13.17 9.02
C ALA A 249 27.03 -12.04 10.05
N LEU A 250 26.07 -11.14 9.83
CA LEU A 250 25.73 -10.07 10.78
C LEU A 250 25.36 -10.65 12.17
N LEU A 251 24.50 -11.67 12.21
CA LEU A 251 24.07 -12.29 13.46
C LEU A 251 25.24 -13.01 14.17
N ARG A 252 26.12 -13.69 13.42
CA ARG A 252 27.35 -14.29 13.97
C ARG A 252 28.31 -13.26 14.57
N ALA A 253 28.48 -12.12 13.90
CA ALA A 253 29.36 -11.05 14.37
C ALA A 253 28.92 -10.50 15.75
N HIS A 254 27.64 -10.56 16.06
CA HIS A 254 27.06 -10.07 17.32
C HIS A 254 26.67 -11.17 18.31
N ASP A 255 27.08 -12.42 18.09
CA ASP A 255 26.74 -13.60 18.94
C ASP A 255 25.21 -13.80 19.08
N MET A 256 24.49 -13.66 17.96
CA MET A 256 23.02 -13.77 17.94
C MET A 256 22.51 -14.98 17.13
N HIS A 257 23.34 -15.68 16.34
CA HIS A 257 22.88 -16.68 15.37
C HIS A 257 22.29 -17.96 15.98
N GLU A 258 22.64 -18.29 17.23
CA GLU A 258 22.08 -19.43 17.97
C GLU A 258 21.20 -18.98 19.15
N LYS A 259 20.75 -17.75 19.13
CA LYS A 259 19.93 -17.16 20.19
C LYS A 259 18.47 -17.11 19.76
N THR A 260 17.58 -17.01 20.75
CA THR A 260 16.18 -16.71 20.50
C THR A 260 16.03 -15.21 20.22
N LEU A 261 15.53 -14.84 19.04
CA LEU A 261 15.50 -13.47 18.56
C LEU A 261 14.08 -12.89 18.59
N LEU A 262 13.90 -11.84 19.39
CA LEU A 262 12.69 -11.00 19.37
C LEU A 262 12.95 -9.80 18.46
N LEU A 263 12.15 -9.64 17.41
CA LEU A 263 12.21 -8.51 16.51
C LEU A 263 11.09 -7.49 16.81
N GLY A 264 11.46 -6.25 17.14
CA GLY A 264 10.58 -5.10 17.06
C GLY A 264 10.56 -4.56 15.62
N SER A 265 9.55 -4.92 14.86
CA SER A 265 9.44 -4.61 13.43
C SER A 265 8.77 -3.28 13.19
N SER A 266 9.43 -2.35 12.49
CA SER A 266 8.92 -1.01 12.13
C SER A 266 8.41 -0.23 13.36
N THR A 267 9.22 -0.20 14.42
CA THR A 267 8.90 0.46 15.68
C THR A 267 8.78 1.98 15.56
N HIS A 268 8.01 2.56 16.47
CA HIS A 268 7.82 4.00 16.60
C HIS A 268 8.27 4.48 17.97
N ALA A 269 8.41 5.81 18.12
CA ALA A 269 8.91 6.45 19.33
C ALA A 269 8.25 5.93 20.61
N GLY A 270 9.05 5.48 21.57
CA GLY A 270 8.63 4.89 22.83
C GLY A 270 8.56 3.37 22.81
N GLU A 271 8.23 2.74 21.67
CA GLU A 271 8.13 1.27 21.60
C GLU A 271 9.51 0.60 21.73
N GLU A 272 10.57 1.26 21.26
CA GLU A 272 11.93 0.77 21.40
C GLU A 272 12.36 0.65 22.88
N ALA A 273 12.06 1.68 23.68
CA ALA A 273 12.34 1.66 25.11
C ALA A 273 11.47 0.63 25.86
N MET A 274 10.19 0.52 25.49
CA MET A 274 9.26 -0.48 26.00
C MET A 274 9.78 -1.91 25.76
N LEU A 275 10.20 -2.22 24.53
CA LEU A 275 10.75 -3.54 24.20
C LEU A 275 12.05 -3.83 24.92
N ALA A 276 12.93 -2.82 25.11
CA ALA A 276 14.15 -2.97 25.87
C ALA A 276 13.87 -3.24 27.37
N ASP A 277 12.88 -2.58 27.96
CA ASP A 277 12.49 -2.84 29.36
C ASP A 277 11.90 -4.25 29.54
N LEU A 278 11.11 -4.72 28.56
CA LEU A 278 10.63 -6.11 28.53
C LEU A 278 11.78 -7.10 28.36
N TYR A 279 12.71 -6.83 27.44
CA TYR A 279 13.90 -7.64 27.26
C TYR A 279 14.72 -7.78 28.54
N LEU A 280 14.97 -6.68 29.28
CA LEU A 280 15.70 -6.70 30.56
C LEU A 280 15.03 -7.58 31.63
N LYS A 281 13.69 -7.65 31.61
CA LYS A 281 12.94 -8.54 32.51
C LYS A 281 13.02 -9.99 32.06
N LEU A 282 12.78 -10.25 30.77
CA LEU A 282 12.68 -11.59 30.21
C LEU A 282 14.03 -12.31 30.14
N ARG A 283 15.15 -11.60 29.89
CA ARG A 283 16.48 -12.21 29.82
C ARG A 283 16.93 -12.86 31.11
N LYS A 284 16.32 -12.50 32.28
CA LYS A 284 16.62 -13.12 33.57
C LYS A 284 16.22 -14.60 33.64
N SER A 285 15.07 -14.94 33.02
CA SER A 285 14.59 -16.31 32.89
C SER A 285 14.96 -16.95 31.54
N HIS A 286 15.23 -16.14 30.52
CA HIS A 286 15.56 -16.57 29.16
C HIS A 286 16.91 -15.98 28.72
N PRO A 287 18.07 -16.46 29.21
CA PRO A 287 19.39 -15.85 28.95
C PRO A 287 19.82 -15.92 27.49
N GLN A 288 19.19 -16.80 26.70
CA GLN A 288 19.44 -16.92 25.26
C GLN A 288 18.64 -15.89 24.43
N LEU A 289 17.73 -15.12 25.05
CA LEU A 289 16.97 -14.09 24.35
C LEU A 289 17.90 -12.96 23.88
N ARG A 290 17.67 -12.45 22.67
CA ARG A 290 18.27 -11.22 22.15
C ARG A 290 17.18 -10.38 21.50
N LEU A 291 17.42 -9.08 21.46
CA LEU A 291 16.46 -8.10 20.91
C LEU A 291 17.02 -7.50 19.62
N ILE A 292 16.21 -7.52 18.58
CA ILE A 292 16.49 -6.76 17.35
C ILE A 292 15.42 -5.67 17.21
N ILE A 293 15.84 -4.45 16.91
CA ILE A 293 14.94 -3.30 16.71
C ILE A 293 15.14 -2.76 15.29
N ALA A 294 14.09 -2.79 14.49
CA ALA A 294 14.04 -2.15 13.18
C ALA A 294 13.09 -0.94 13.24
N PRO A 295 13.59 0.27 13.46
CA PRO A 295 12.74 1.45 13.55
C PRO A 295 12.14 1.81 12.19
N ARG A 296 10.88 2.28 12.16
CA ARG A 296 10.23 2.74 10.92
C ARG A 296 11.00 3.89 10.25
N HIS A 297 11.64 4.72 11.06
CA HIS A 297 12.50 5.83 10.64
C HIS A 297 13.93 5.47 11.05
N PHE A 298 14.68 4.91 10.10
CA PHE A 298 16.04 4.40 10.32
C PHE A 298 17.01 5.50 10.82
N GLU A 299 16.75 6.77 10.47
CA GLU A 299 17.52 7.94 10.89
C GLU A 299 17.55 8.11 12.41
N ARG A 300 16.63 7.49 13.13
CA ARG A 300 16.57 7.47 14.60
C ARG A 300 17.50 6.43 15.24
N GLY A 301 18.19 5.62 14.44
CA GLY A 301 19.04 4.53 14.93
C GLY A 301 20.02 4.95 16.01
N SER A 302 20.79 6.00 15.76
CA SER A 302 21.78 6.54 16.71
C SER A 302 21.15 7.07 18.00
N GLN A 303 20.01 7.75 17.91
CA GLN A 303 19.26 8.22 19.09
C GLN A 303 18.76 7.05 19.94
N ILE A 304 18.21 6.00 19.29
CA ILE A 304 17.74 4.79 19.96
C ILE A 304 18.92 4.08 20.62
N ALA A 305 20.06 3.92 19.92
CA ALA A 305 21.25 3.29 20.47
C ALA A 305 21.75 3.99 21.75
N THR A 306 21.81 5.31 21.74
CA THR A 306 22.21 6.12 22.90
C THR A 306 21.26 5.88 24.09
N ALA A 307 19.95 5.91 23.83
CA ALA A 307 18.95 5.70 24.86
C ALA A 307 18.97 4.27 25.46
N LEU A 308 19.33 3.26 24.65
CA LEU A 308 19.42 1.88 25.14
C LEU A 308 20.74 1.61 25.86
N ARG A 309 21.83 2.22 25.43
CA ARG A 309 23.12 2.15 26.14
C ARG A 309 23.04 2.75 27.54
N SER A 310 22.20 3.78 27.75
CA SER A 310 21.96 4.35 29.10
C SER A 310 21.20 3.39 30.05
N LYS A 311 20.63 2.29 29.52
CA LYS A 311 20.01 1.20 30.27
C LYS A 311 21.00 0.03 30.52
N GLU A 312 22.30 0.25 30.35
CA GLU A 312 23.38 -0.75 30.50
C GLU A 312 23.27 -1.93 29.52
N LEU A 313 22.65 -1.70 28.35
CA LEU A 313 22.58 -2.67 27.27
C LEU A 313 23.77 -2.53 26.32
N SER A 314 24.34 -3.67 25.91
CA SER A 314 25.29 -3.72 24.81
C SER A 314 24.52 -3.58 23.48
N VAL A 315 24.71 -2.47 22.78
CA VAL A 315 23.93 -2.12 21.57
C VAL A 315 24.85 -1.99 20.38
N ALA A 316 24.57 -2.75 19.32
CA ALA A 316 25.17 -2.63 17.99
C ALA A 316 24.19 -1.98 17.00
N CYS A 317 24.73 -1.24 16.02
CA CYS A 317 23.98 -0.71 14.91
C CYS A 317 24.39 -1.40 13.60
N ARG A 318 23.43 -1.68 12.72
CA ARG A 318 23.71 -2.29 11.42
C ARG A 318 24.65 -1.40 10.57
N SER A 319 24.49 -0.09 10.65
CA SER A 319 25.34 0.87 9.92
C SER A 319 26.82 0.82 10.33
N GLU A 320 27.14 0.30 11.52
CA GLU A 320 28.50 0.16 12.04
C GLU A 320 29.17 -1.14 11.56
N TRP A 321 28.42 -2.04 10.90
CA TRP A 321 28.92 -3.31 10.40
C TRP A 321 29.21 -3.27 8.89
N SER A 322 30.35 -3.84 8.46
CA SER A 322 30.71 -4.02 7.04
C SER A 322 31.22 -5.44 6.80
N ASP A 323 30.97 -6.00 5.61
CA ASP A 323 31.43 -7.33 5.20
C ASP A 323 32.97 -7.48 5.29
N ALA A 324 33.70 -6.38 5.13
CA ALA A 324 35.16 -6.35 5.28
C ALA A 324 35.64 -6.57 6.73
N SER A 325 34.74 -6.56 7.71
CA SER A 325 35.05 -6.79 9.13
C SER A 325 34.97 -8.26 9.57
N GLU A 326 34.89 -9.23 8.66
CA GLU A 326 34.85 -10.68 8.95
C GLU A 326 36.02 -11.20 9.79
N GLY A 327 37.09 -10.42 9.98
CA GLY A 327 38.21 -10.73 10.86
C GLY A 327 38.17 -10.08 12.26
N SER A 328 37.23 -9.17 12.51
CA SER A 328 37.13 -8.47 13.79
C SER A 328 36.47 -9.32 14.85
N ARG A 329 37.05 -9.33 16.07
CA ARG A 329 36.53 -10.06 17.24
C ARG A 329 35.03 -9.87 17.37
N LYS A 330 34.28 -10.99 17.43
CA LYS A 330 32.86 -11.04 17.80
C LYS A 330 32.63 -10.15 19.02
N LYS A 331 31.72 -9.18 18.88
CA LYS A 331 31.33 -8.30 19.99
C LYS A 331 29.91 -8.68 20.40
N PRO A 332 29.72 -9.51 21.41
CA PRO A 332 28.40 -9.91 21.88
C PRO A 332 27.54 -8.66 22.12
N SER A 333 26.34 -8.67 21.62
CA SER A 333 25.40 -7.56 21.79
C SER A 333 24.06 -8.06 22.33
N ASP A 334 23.50 -7.31 23.27
CA ASP A 334 22.15 -7.55 23.79
C ASP A 334 21.10 -7.15 22.78
N VAL A 335 21.35 -6.03 22.08
CA VAL A 335 20.42 -5.42 21.12
C VAL A 335 21.14 -5.10 19.82
N LEU A 336 20.53 -5.46 18.70
CA LEU A 336 20.94 -5.04 17.36
C LEU A 336 19.88 -4.07 16.81
N ILE A 337 20.32 -2.88 16.38
CA ILE A 337 19.46 -1.91 15.71
C ILE A 337 19.67 -2.01 14.21
N LEU A 338 18.60 -2.30 13.46
CA LEU A 338 18.58 -2.28 12.00
C LEU A 338 18.31 -0.84 11.52
N ASP A 339 19.33 -0.01 11.50
CA ASP A 339 19.27 1.40 11.13
C ASP A 339 19.55 1.65 9.63
N SER A 340 19.02 0.78 8.79
CA SER A 340 19.15 0.81 7.33
C SER A 340 17.79 0.59 6.66
N THR A 341 17.72 0.77 5.35
CA THR A 341 16.50 0.60 4.56
C THR A 341 16.57 -0.63 3.66
N GLY A 342 15.42 -1.32 3.50
CA GLY A 342 15.29 -2.42 2.53
C GLY A 342 15.75 -3.79 3.03
N GLU A 343 16.33 -3.90 4.22
CA GLU A 343 16.91 -5.13 4.76
C GLU A 343 15.96 -5.91 5.69
N LEU A 344 14.88 -5.29 6.16
CA LEU A 344 13.95 -5.89 7.13
C LEU A 344 13.31 -7.18 6.61
N ALA A 345 12.96 -7.24 5.31
CA ALA A 345 12.34 -8.43 4.71
C ALA A 345 13.27 -9.65 4.80
N SER A 346 14.57 -9.45 4.59
CA SER A 346 15.59 -10.51 4.66
C SER A 346 15.86 -10.98 6.10
N LEU A 347 15.52 -10.17 7.11
CA LEU A 347 15.73 -10.51 8.52
C LEU A 347 14.64 -11.43 9.07
N TYR A 348 13.40 -11.35 8.58
CA TYR A 348 12.31 -12.17 9.14
C TYR A 348 12.59 -13.68 9.17
N PRO A 349 13.20 -14.33 8.17
CA PRO A 349 13.49 -15.76 8.23
C PRO A 349 14.37 -16.16 9.43
N HIS A 350 15.17 -15.24 9.96
CA HIS A 350 16.19 -15.47 10.97
C HIS A 350 15.76 -15.13 12.40
N VAL A 351 14.51 -14.68 12.63
CA VAL A 351 14.00 -14.33 13.97
C VAL A 351 12.96 -15.34 14.44
N ASP A 352 12.71 -15.38 15.75
CA ASP A 352 11.76 -16.34 16.36
C ASP A 352 10.43 -15.72 16.72
N LEU A 353 10.41 -14.44 17.08
CA LEU A 353 9.23 -13.70 17.52
C LEU A 353 9.22 -12.31 16.88
N VAL A 354 8.05 -11.84 16.44
CA VAL A 354 7.92 -10.51 15.83
C VAL A 354 6.84 -9.70 16.53
N PHE A 355 7.25 -8.55 17.09
CA PHE A 355 6.34 -7.50 17.53
C PHE A 355 6.16 -6.47 16.42
N ILE A 356 4.92 -6.21 16.03
CA ILE A 356 4.58 -5.21 15.01
C ILE A 356 4.51 -3.82 15.64
N GLY A 357 5.37 -2.93 15.20
CA GLY A 357 5.44 -1.55 15.70
C GLY A 357 4.23 -0.69 15.32
N LYS A 358 4.18 0.52 15.92
CA LYS A 358 3.06 1.47 15.81
C LYS A 358 1.72 0.90 16.27
N SER A 359 1.77 -0.16 17.04
CA SER A 359 0.57 -0.90 17.45
C SER A 359 0.26 -0.78 18.95
N MET A 360 1.25 -0.45 19.78
CA MET A 360 1.09 -0.35 21.23
C MET A 360 0.97 1.10 21.71
N LEU A 361 1.97 1.92 21.44
CA LEU A 361 2.06 3.30 21.95
C LEU A 361 1.62 4.36 20.92
N ALA A 362 1.56 4.00 19.65
CA ALA A 362 1.11 4.87 18.57
C ALA A 362 -0.06 4.22 17.83
N ARG A 363 -0.89 5.05 17.18
CA ARG A 363 -2.07 4.57 16.47
C ARG A 363 -1.78 4.28 15.00
N GLY A 364 -2.36 3.19 14.49
CA GLY A 364 -2.37 2.86 13.06
C GLY A 364 -1.83 1.47 12.75
N GLY A 365 -0.79 1.02 13.44
CA GLY A 365 -0.10 -0.25 13.17
C GLY A 365 0.79 -0.22 11.92
N GLN A 366 1.64 -1.23 11.79
CA GLN A 366 2.42 -1.55 10.60
C GLN A 366 1.95 -2.89 10.00
N SER A 367 2.43 -3.22 8.80
CA SER A 367 2.01 -4.45 8.10
C SER A 367 2.54 -5.70 8.81
N PRO A 368 1.68 -6.67 9.16
CA PRO A 368 2.13 -7.96 9.68
C PRO A 368 2.49 -8.96 8.57
N LEU A 369 2.21 -8.64 7.30
CA LEU A 369 2.22 -9.58 6.20
C LEU A 369 3.60 -10.13 5.86
N GLU A 370 4.66 -9.32 5.97
CA GLU A 370 6.03 -9.76 5.70
C GLU A 370 6.51 -10.77 6.75
N ALA A 371 6.22 -10.52 8.03
CA ALA A 371 6.49 -11.48 9.10
C ALA A 371 5.68 -12.78 8.91
N ALA A 372 4.40 -12.66 8.55
CA ALA A 372 3.53 -13.79 8.26
C ALA A 372 4.03 -14.62 7.09
N SER A 373 4.44 -13.98 5.98
CA SER A 373 4.97 -14.67 4.80
C SER A 373 6.28 -15.40 5.08
N ALA A 374 7.03 -14.98 6.12
CA ALA A 374 8.19 -15.71 6.65
C ALA A 374 7.83 -16.82 7.66
N GLY A 375 6.54 -17.04 7.92
CA GLY A 375 6.08 -18.05 8.87
C GLY A 375 6.43 -17.73 10.32
N LYS A 376 6.46 -16.43 10.70
CA LYS A 376 6.87 -16.04 12.05
C LYS A 376 5.67 -15.72 12.94
N PRO A 377 5.73 -16.07 14.24
CA PRO A 377 4.70 -15.68 15.21
C PRO A 377 4.62 -14.16 15.34
N ILE A 378 3.41 -13.64 15.28
CA ILE A 378 3.13 -12.21 15.23
C ILE A 378 2.44 -11.76 16.51
N LEU A 379 3.03 -10.77 17.16
CA LEU A 379 2.44 -10.04 18.28
C LEU A 379 2.15 -8.61 17.86
N MET A 380 1.00 -8.08 18.25
CA MET A 380 0.61 -6.70 17.95
C MET A 380 -0.19 -6.09 19.08
N GLY A 381 -0.06 -4.78 19.29
CA GLY A 381 -0.86 -4.03 20.23
C GLY A 381 -2.28 -3.74 19.71
N PRO A 382 -3.09 -2.97 20.46
CA PRO A 382 -4.49 -2.73 20.14
C PRO A 382 -4.72 -1.78 18.94
N HIS A 383 -3.67 -1.09 18.50
CA HIS A 383 -3.78 0.00 17.54
C HIS A 383 -3.41 -0.41 16.10
N MET A 384 -4.22 -1.27 15.46
CA MET A 384 -4.01 -1.78 14.10
C MET A 384 -4.99 -1.19 13.06
N GLN A 385 -5.37 0.10 13.19
CA GLN A 385 -6.44 0.71 12.39
C GLN A 385 -6.16 0.71 10.87
N ASN A 386 -4.90 0.87 10.45
CA ASN A 386 -4.52 0.88 9.03
C ASN A 386 -4.60 -0.53 8.41
N PHE A 387 -4.55 -1.57 9.23
CA PHE A 387 -4.55 -2.97 8.83
C PHE A 387 -5.73 -3.76 9.42
N ARG A 388 -6.83 -3.09 9.78
CA ARG A 388 -7.97 -3.67 10.50
C ARG A 388 -8.49 -4.96 9.88
N ALA A 389 -8.72 -4.99 8.56
CA ALA A 389 -9.24 -6.18 7.87
C ALA A 389 -8.24 -7.35 7.95
N ILE A 390 -6.95 -7.07 7.67
CA ILE A 390 -5.86 -8.06 7.75
C ILE A 390 -5.75 -8.58 9.18
N THR A 391 -5.69 -7.68 10.19
CA THR A 391 -5.61 -8.05 11.60
C THR A 391 -6.78 -8.97 11.98
N ARG A 392 -8.01 -8.63 11.58
CA ARG A 392 -9.19 -9.45 11.85
C ARG A 392 -9.04 -10.85 11.29
N THR A 393 -8.62 -10.99 10.03
CA THR A 393 -8.38 -12.30 9.41
C THR A 393 -7.36 -13.13 10.19
N PHE A 394 -6.26 -12.52 10.62
CA PHE A 394 -5.24 -13.20 11.42
C PHE A 394 -5.78 -13.67 12.78
N LEU A 395 -6.57 -12.85 13.45
CA LEU A 395 -7.15 -13.20 14.76
C LEU A 395 -8.22 -14.30 14.63
N GLU A 396 -9.11 -14.20 13.65
CA GLU A 396 -10.12 -15.23 13.35
C GLU A 396 -9.51 -16.60 13.04
N LYS A 397 -8.33 -16.60 12.41
CA LYS A 397 -7.56 -17.83 12.10
C LYS A 397 -6.55 -18.22 13.20
N GLN A 398 -6.57 -17.55 14.34
CA GLN A 398 -5.60 -17.75 15.43
C GLN A 398 -4.14 -17.72 14.96
N ALA A 399 -3.84 -16.88 13.99
CA ALA A 399 -2.57 -16.73 13.28
C ALA A 399 -1.70 -15.58 13.83
N ALA A 400 -2.20 -14.86 14.84
CA ALA A 400 -1.47 -13.81 15.54
C ALA A 400 -2.03 -13.62 16.95
N ARG A 401 -1.26 -12.95 17.82
CA ARG A 401 -1.69 -12.53 19.16
C ARG A 401 -1.84 -11.01 19.20
N GLN A 402 -3.02 -10.52 19.54
CA GLN A 402 -3.23 -9.10 19.83
C GLN A 402 -3.32 -8.91 21.34
N VAL A 403 -2.51 -8.01 21.88
CA VAL A 403 -2.41 -7.72 23.31
C VAL A 403 -2.93 -6.31 23.61
N GLY A 404 -3.51 -6.12 24.79
CA GLY A 404 -4.12 -4.85 25.19
C GLY A 404 -3.14 -3.81 25.70
N ASP A 405 -2.08 -4.26 26.38
CA ASP A 405 -1.10 -3.45 27.08
C ASP A 405 0.26 -4.14 27.20
N VAL A 406 1.22 -3.46 27.84
CA VAL A 406 2.57 -3.93 28.03
C VAL A 406 2.65 -5.14 28.96
N ALA A 407 1.75 -5.25 29.95
CA ALA A 407 1.74 -6.38 30.88
C ALA A 407 1.28 -7.66 30.17
N SER A 408 0.22 -7.58 29.38
CA SER A 408 -0.24 -8.70 28.54
C SER A 408 0.77 -9.06 27.45
N LEU A 409 1.51 -8.09 26.91
CA LEU A 409 2.63 -8.37 25.99
C LEU A 409 3.73 -9.16 26.70
N GLN A 410 4.10 -8.78 27.95
CA GLN A 410 5.10 -9.52 28.72
C GLN A 410 4.64 -10.97 28.96
N THR A 411 3.40 -11.18 29.40
CA THR A 411 2.83 -12.52 29.63
C THR A 411 2.85 -13.36 28.37
N THR A 412 2.42 -12.81 27.25
CA THR A 412 2.39 -13.52 25.96
C THR A 412 3.81 -13.85 25.45
N LEU A 413 4.76 -12.93 25.63
CA LEU A 413 6.16 -13.20 25.29
C LEU A 413 6.75 -14.33 26.15
N THR A 414 6.48 -14.33 27.48
CA THR A 414 6.92 -15.41 28.37
C THR A 414 6.33 -16.75 27.93
N GLU A 415 5.02 -16.82 27.68
CA GLU A 415 4.35 -18.02 27.17
C GLU A 415 5.02 -18.56 25.90
N LEU A 416 5.26 -17.68 24.92
CA LEU A 416 5.88 -18.08 23.66
C LEU A 416 7.36 -18.42 23.77
N LEU A 417 8.09 -17.88 24.74
CA LEU A 417 9.48 -18.25 25.03
C LEU A 417 9.55 -19.62 25.67
N ASP A 418 8.63 -19.94 26.58
CA ASP A 418 8.54 -21.23 27.26
C ASP A 418 8.03 -22.37 26.35
N HIS A 419 7.25 -22.03 25.31
CA HIS A 419 6.58 -23.02 24.44
C HIS A 419 6.98 -22.87 22.96
N PRO A 420 8.14 -23.38 22.52
CA PRO A 420 8.58 -23.33 21.12
C PRO A 420 7.54 -23.86 20.12
N GLN A 421 6.82 -24.93 20.49
CA GLN A 421 5.79 -25.52 19.63
C GLN A 421 4.63 -24.57 19.34
N GLU A 422 4.27 -23.72 20.31
CA GLU A 422 3.23 -22.71 20.10
C GLU A 422 3.73 -21.58 19.17
N ARG A 423 5.03 -21.21 19.24
CA ARG A 423 5.66 -20.32 18.26
C ARG A 423 5.53 -20.87 16.84
N ASP A 424 5.91 -22.14 16.66
CA ASP A 424 5.85 -22.81 15.36
C ASP A 424 4.41 -22.89 14.83
N ARG A 425 3.45 -23.25 15.71
CA ARG A 425 2.02 -23.27 15.37
C ARG A 425 1.52 -21.91 14.90
N LEU A 426 1.82 -20.85 15.65
CA LEU A 426 1.43 -19.47 15.28
C LEU A 426 2.08 -19.02 13.98
N GLY A 427 3.37 -19.29 13.80
CA GLY A 427 4.10 -18.96 12.59
C GLY A 427 3.55 -19.67 11.37
N LYS A 428 3.25 -20.98 11.49
CA LYS A 428 2.61 -21.76 10.44
C LYS A 428 1.21 -21.20 10.11
N ALA A 429 0.37 -20.96 11.11
CA ALA A 429 -0.94 -20.39 10.89
C ALA A 429 -0.87 -19.00 10.22
N ALA A 430 0.13 -18.17 10.58
CA ALA A 430 0.35 -16.89 9.93
C ALA A 430 0.70 -17.05 8.44
N ARG A 431 1.56 -18.01 8.10
CA ARG A 431 1.91 -18.35 6.73
C ARG A 431 0.71 -18.89 5.95
N ASP A 432 -0.06 -19.80 6.53
CA ASP A 432 -1.25 -20.37 5.91
C ASP A 432 -2.28 -19.28 5.55
N VAL A 433 -2.44 -18.25 6.39
CA VAL A 433 -3.28 -17.08 6.08
C VAL A 433 -2.76 -16.34 4.85
N VAL A 434 -1.46 -16.14 4.74
CA VAL A 434 -0.87 -15.48 3.56
C VAL A 434 -1.12 -16.33 2.32
N ASP A 435 -0.77 -17.61 2.35
CA ASP A 435 -0.86 -18.51 1.21
C ASP A 435 -2.30 -18.66 0.69
N ALA A 436 -3.28 -18.71 1.60
CA ALA A 436 -4.72 -18.76 1.25
C ALA A 436 -5.24 -17.47 0.58
N ASN A 437 -4.52 -16.35 0.71
CA ASN A 437 -4.91 -15.05 0.16
C ASN A 437 -4.06 -14.61 -1.04
N LEU A 438 -3.12 -15.44 -1.50
CA LEU A 438 -2.30 -15.17 -2.69
C LEU A 438 -3.12 -15.21 -3.99
N GLY A 439 -2.52 -14.70 -5.07
CA GLY A 439 -3.09 -14.73 -6.42
C GLY A 439 -4.01 -13.56 -6.73
N ALA A 440 -4.08 -12.53 -5.87
CA ALA A 440 -4.90 -11.36 -6.13
C ALA A 440 -4.43 -10.59 -7.39
N VAL A 441 -3.14 -10.53 -7.63
CA VAL A 441 -2.57 -9.91 -8.83
C VAL A 441 -2.99 -10.67 -10.09
N GLU A 442 -2.95 -12.02 -10.07
CA GLU A 442 -3.32 -12.84 -11.23
C GLU A 442 -4.82 -12.75 -11.52
N ARG A 443 -5.68 -12.91 -10.50
CA ARG A 443 -7.14 -12.75 -10.68
C ARG A 443 -7.52 -11.34 -11.16
N THR A 444 -6.80 -10.31 -10.72
CA THR A 444 -7.01 -8.94 -11.22
C THR A 444 -6.58 -8.81 -12.68
N LEU A 445 -5.46 -9.42 -13.06
CA LEU A 445 -4.97 -9.48 -14.43
C LEU A 445 -5.99 -10.19 -15.35
N GLU A 446 -6.50 -11.34 -14.94
CA GLU A 446 -7.53 -12.11 -15.66
C GLU A 446 -8.80 -11.27 -15.86
N MET A 447 -9.31 -10.65 -14.80
CA MET A 447 -10.47 -9.76 -14.87
C MET A 447 -10.28 -8.63 -15.89
N LEU A 448 -9.11 -7.99 -15.91
CA LEU A 448 -8.81 -6.91 -16.84
C LEU A 448 -8.71 -7.43 -18.28
N CYS A 449 -8.02 -8.56 -18.50
CA CYS A 449 -7.80 -9.16 -19.82
C CYS A 449 -9.08 -9.74 -20.45
N GLN A 450 -10.13 -10.02 -19.67
CA GLN A 450 -11.42 -10.47 -20.21
C GLN A 450 -12.22 -9.34 -20.89
N HIS A 451 -11.92 -8.08 -20.59
CA HIS A 451 -12.67 -6.98 -21.16
C HIS A 451 -12.18 -6.65 -22.59
N PRO A 452 -13.07 -6.48 -23.59
CA PRO A 452 -12.70 -6.26 -24.99
C PRO A 452 -11.68 -5.16 -25.21
N SER A 453 -11.82 -4.01 -24.54
CA SER A 453 -10.90 -2.87 -24.68
C SER A 453 -9.45 -3.13 -24.22
N ILE A 454 -9.20 -4.25 -23.56
CA ILE A 454 -7.87 -4.68 -23.15
C ILE A 454 -7.50 -5.96 -23.94
N ALA A 455 -8.46 -6.88 -24.11
CA ALA A 455 -8.28 -8.13 -24.82
C ALA A 455 -7.79 -7.95 -26.27
N GLU A 456 -8.31 -6.93 -26.97
CA GLU A 456 -7.92 -6.61 -28.35
C GLU A 456 -6.44 -6.25 -28.55
N HIS A 457 -5.73 -5.97 -27.44
CA HIS A 457 -4.31 -5.62 -27.44
C HIS A 457 -3.41 -6.72 -26.89
N LEU A 458 -3.98 -7.86 -26.46
CA LEU A 458 -3.20 -9.01 -25.98
C LEU A 458 -2.38 -9.59 -27.15
N THR A 459 -1.12 -9.91 -26.85
CA THR A 459 -0.33 -10.76 -27.76
C THR A 459 -0.84 -12.20 -27.64
N PRO A 460 -0.95 -12.92 -28.77
CA PRO A 460 -1.33 -14.33 -28.78
C PRO A 460 -0.39 -15.22 -27.96
#